data_5670326b46324f7c7ee66a910f267ae5
#
_entry.id   5670326b46324f7c7ee66a910f267ae5
#
_cell.length_a   1.000
_cell.length_b   1.000
_cell.length_c   1.000
_cell.angle_alpha   90.00
_cell.angle_beta   90.00
_cell.angle_gamma   90.00
#
_symmetry.space_group_name_H-M   'P 1'
#
loop_
_entity.id
_entity.type
_entity.pdbx_description
1 polymer ?
#
loop_
_entity_poly.entity_id
_entity_poly.type
_entity_poly.pdbx_seq_one_letter_code
_entity_poly.pdbx_strand_id
1 'polypeptide(L)'
;KPAMLQIESHPFLTQEKLIKAAKNYGMAVTCFSPLGALSYLELDMANKNESVLNSDTVTVAAERLNKSPAQVVLRWALQRGTAVIPKTSQKDRLIENRSLFDFELSDQEMSDISNLNLNRRFNDPGVFCEATFNSFFPIYD
;
A
#
# COMPACT_ATOMS: atom_id res chain seq x y z
N LYS A 1 -21.42 12.73 8.25
CA LYS A 1 -20.28 11.78 8.38
C LYS A 1 -19.71 11.54 6.99
N PRO A 2 -18.38 11.42 6.81
CA PRO A 2 -17.77 11.11 5.52
C PRO A 2 -18.22 9.73 5.00
N ALA A 3 -18.36 9.59 3.67
CA ALA A 3 -18.69 8.33 3.03
C ALA A 3 -17.44 7.45 2.84
N MET A 4 -16.27 8.08 2.68
CA MET A 4 -15.02 7.40 2.38
C MET A 4 -13.86 8.04 3.14
N LEU A 5 -12.90 7.21 3.53
CA LEU A 5 -11.59 7.60 4.03
C LEU A 5 -10.52 7.16 3.02
N GLN A 6 -9.70 8.09 2.55
CA GLN A 6 -8.55 7.79 1.71
C GLN A 6 -7.27 7.92 2.52
N ILE A 7 -6.44 6.87 2.52
CA ILE A 7 -5.22 6.79 3.33
C ILE A 7 -4.07 6.16 2.54
N GLU A 8 -2.83 6.48 2.91
CA GLU A 8 -1.69 5.66 2.52
C GLU A 8 -1.80 4.31 3.20
N SER A 9 -1.81 3.22 2.44
CA SER A 9 -1.75 1.87 2.99
C SER A 9 -1.14 0.89 2.00
N HIS A 10 -0.17 0.12 2.48
CA HIS A 10 0.59 -0.92 1.80
C HIS A 10 1.16 -1.88 2.86
N PRO A 11 1.80 -3.01 2.50
CA PRO A 11 2.27 -3.97 3.51
C PRO A 11 3.23 -3.41 4.56
N PHE A 12 4.04 -2.38 4.24
CA PHE A 12 4.90 -1.73 5.24
C PHE A 12 4.19 -0.65 6.09
N LEU A 13 2.92 -0.32 5.74
CA LEU A 13 2.03 0.57 6.50
C LEU A 13 0.60 0.04 6.44
N THR A 14 0.29 -0.95 7.24
CA THR A 14 -0.99 -1.67 7.15
C THR A 14 -2.20 -0.89 7.61
N GLN A 15 -2.04 0.10 8.49
CA GLN A 15 -3.13 0.95 9.01
C GLN A 15 -4.30 0.17 9.61
N GLU A 16 -4.05 -0.99 10.21
CA GLU A 16 -5.07 -1.94 10.66
C GLU A 16 -6.12 -1.31 11.57
N LYS A 17 -5.66 -0.56 12.58
CA LYS A 17 -6.55 0.09 13.56
C LYS A 17 -7.42 1.16 12.90
N LEU A 18 -6.85 1.95 11.98
CA LEU A 18 -7.54 3.03 11.29
C LEU A 18 -8.58 2.47 10.30
N ILE A 19 -8.22 1.43 9.54
CA ILE A 19 -9.15 0.75 8.63
C ILE A 19 -10.32 0.15 9.40
N LYS A 20 -10.05 -0.53 10.53
CA LYS A 20 -11.09 -1.09 11.40
C LYS A 20 -12.01 0.00 11.95
N ALA A 21 -11.45 1.12 12.43
CA ALA A 21 -12.24 2.25 12.92
C ALA A 21 -13.13 2.83 11.80
N ALA A 22 -12.57 3.08 10.60
CA ALA A 22 -13.33 3.59 9.47
C ALA A 22 -14.51 2.69 9.10
N LYS A 23 -14.27 1.38 9.04
CA LYS A 23 -15.32 0.37 8.77
C LYS A 23 -16.41 0.35 9.85
N ASN A 24 -16.03 0.46 11.12
CA ASN A 24 -16.99 0.53 12.22
C ASN A 24 -17.89 1.77 12.14
N TYR A 25 -17.36 2.86 11.57
CA TYR A 25 -18.17 4.04 11.24
C TYR A 25 -18.92 3.90 9.90
N GLY A 26 -18.88 2.75 9.24
CA GLY A 26 -19.51 2.53 7.95
C GLY A 26 -18.96 3.41 6.82
N MET A 27 -17.66 3.71 6.86
CA MET A 27 -16.94 4.40 5.80
C MET A 27 -16.24 3.38 4.89
N ALA A 28 -16.29 3.61 3.59
CA ALA A 28 -15.41 2.92 2.66
C ALA A 28 -13.96 3.40 2.87
N VAL A 29 -12.98 2.52 2.58
CA VAL A 29 -11.57 2.88 2.68
C VAL A 29 -10.91 2.72 1.31
N THR A 30 -10.19 3.74 0.86
CA THR A 30 -9.37 3.71 -0.36
C THR A 30 -7.90 3.89 0.00
N CYS A 31 -7.06 2.95 -0.46
CA CYS A 31 -5.63 2.97 -0.25
C CYS A 31 -4.93 3.66 -1.42
N PHE A 32 -4.27 4.79 -1.17
CA PHE A 32 -3.32 5.36 -2.13
C PHE A 32 -1.90 4.84 -1.87
N SER A 33 -1.02 4.96 -2.86
CA SER A 33 0.32 4.37 -2.87
C SER A 33 0.35 2.89 -2.46
N PRO A 34 -0.58 2.05 -2.97
CA PRO A 34 -0.72 0.67 -2.49
C PRO A 34 0.52 -0.20 -2.74
N LEU A 35 1.43 0.21 -3.64
CA LEU A 35 2.69 -0.46 -3.93
C LEU A 35 3.89 0.12 -3.14
N GLY A 36 3.65 1.07 -2.25
CA GLY A 36 4.65 1.62 -1.33
C GLY A 36 5.70 2.51 -2.01
N ALA A 37 6.98 2.23 -1.77
CA ALA A 37 8.13 3.10 -2.05
C ALA A 37 8.28 3.60 -3.49
N LEU A 38 7.79 2.88 -4.50
CA LEU A 38 8.11 3.16 -5.92
C LEU A 38 7.79 4.58 -6.37
N SER A 39 6.71 5.18 -5.84
CA SER A 39 6.30 6.54 -6.20
C SER A 39 7.13 7.62 -5.49
N TYR A 40 7.98 7.24 -4.56
CA TYR A 40 8.71 8.16 -3.67
C TYR A 40 10.22 8.14 -3.90
N LEU A 41 10.72 7.25 -4.77
CA LEU A 41 12.15 7.17 -5.12
C LEU A 41 12.64 8.45 -5.80
N GLU A 42 11.86 9.01 -6.73
CA GLU A 42 12.20 10.24 -7.44
C GLU A 42 12.10 11.49 -6.56
N LEU A 43 11.42 11.38 -5.43
CA LEU A 43 11.22 12.45 -4.46
C LEU A 43 12.23 12.40 -3.30
N ASP A 44 13.16 11.46 -3.34
CA ASP A 44 14.14 11.18 -2.27
C ASP A 44 13.51 10.88 -0.89
N MET A 45 12.27 10.37 -0.91
CA MET A 45 11.50 10.01 0.30
C MET A 45 11.49 8.52 0.57
N ALA A 46 12.06 7.70 -0.33
CA ALA A 46 12.22 6.27 -0.21
C ALA A 46 13.51 5.78 -0.86
N ASN A 47 14.02 4.64 -0.37
CA ASN A 47 15.18 3.97 -0.94
C ASN A 47 14.75 2.74 -1.76
N LYS A 48 15.56 2.34 -2.74
CA LYS A 48 15.29 1.16 -3.59
C LYS A 48 15.08 -0.14 -2.80
N ASN A 49 15.73 -0.25 -1.64
CA ASN A 49 15.63 -1.42 -0.76
C ASN A 49 14.33 -1.45 0.06
N GLU A 50 13.55 -0.37 0.06
CA GLU A 50 12.27 -0.30 0.77
C GLU A 50 11.07 -0.78 -0.09
N SER A 51 11.32 -1.45 -1.20
CA SER A 51 10.24 -1.97 -2.05
C SER A 51 9.66 -3.26 -1.48
N VAL A 52 8.39 -3.24 -1.09
CA VAL A 52 7.64 -4.42 -0.65
C VAL A 52 7.55 -5.50 -1.75
N LEU A 53 7.67 -5.10 -3.02
CA LEU A 53 7.59 -6.03 -4.16
C LEU A 53 8.78 -6.99 -4.23
N ASN A 54 9.87 -6.67 -3.54
CA ASN A 54 11.08 -7.49 -3.45
C ASN A 54 11.12 -8.35 -2.17
N SER A 55 10.10 -8.30 -1.34
CA SER A 55 10.00 -9.14 -0.14
C SER A 55 9.80 -10.61 -0.51
N ASP A 56 10.54 -11.52 0.12
CA ASP A 56 10.40 -12.96 -0.09
C ASP A 56 8.95 -13.42 0.15
N THR A 57 8.29 -12.88 1.17
CA THR A 57 6.87 -13.16 1.45
C THR A 57 5.97 -12.89 0.25
N VAL A 58 6.20 -11.78 -0.43
CA VAL A 58 5.38 -11.37 -1.59
C VAL A 58 5.78 -12.16 -2.84
N THR A 59 7.08 -12.37 -3.07
CA THR A 59 7.58 -13.07 -4.27
C THR A 59 7.21 -14.56 -4.26
N VAL A 60 7.30 -15.23 -3.12
CA VAL A 60 6.86 -16.64 -2.96
C VAL A 60 5.37 -16.80 -3.25
N ALA A 61 4.52 -15.90 -2.72
CA ALA A 61 3.09 -15.91 -3.03
C ALA A 61 2.83 -15.65 -4.52
N ALA A 62 3.57 -14.73 -5.13
CA ALA A 62 3.47 -14.40 -6.54
C ALA A 62 3.82 -15.60 -7.44
N GLU A 63 4.90 -16.31 -7.14
CA GLU A 63 5.30 -17.52 -7.86
C GLU A 63 4.24 -18.63 -7.74
N ARG A 64 3.75 -18.91 -6.53
CA ARG A 64 2.70 -19.91 -6.31
C ARG A 64 1.45 -19.63 -7.11
N LEU A 65 1.06 -18.35 -7.21
CA LEU A 65 -0.16 -17.90 -7.88
C LEU A 65 0.02 -17.65 -9.39
N ASN A 66 1.26 -17.72 -9.89
CA ASN A 66 1.62 -17.28 -11.24
C ASN A 66 1.11 -15.84 -11.52
N LYS A 67 1.35 -14.95 -10.57
CA LYS A 67 0.99 -13.53 -10.62
C LYS A 67 2.23 -12.66 -10.36
N SER A 68 2.14 -11.37 -10.69
CA SER A 68 3.22 -10.47 -10.33
C SER A 68 3.17 -10.08 -8.83
N PRO A 69 4.30 -9.69 -8.23
CA PRO A 69 4.34 -9.13 -6.89
C PRO A 69 3.38 -7.95 -6.70
N ALA A 70 3.22 -7.10 -7.71
CA ALA A 70 2.28 -5.98 -7.68
C ALA A 70 0.83 -6.47 -7.56
N GLN A 71 0.45 -7.50 -8.33
CA GLN A 71 -0.90 -8.09 -8.23
C GLN A 71 -1.14 -8.70 -6.85
N VAL A 72 -0.17 -9.38 -6.27
CA VAL A 72 -0.27 -9.95 -4.91
C VAL A 72 -0.53 -8.85 -3.88
N VAL A 73 0.23 -7.77 -3.90
CA VAL A 73 0.07 -6.65 -2.96
C VAL A 73 -1.28 -5.94 -3.15
N LEU A 74 -1.71 -5.71 -4.39
CA LEU A 74 -3.02 -5.12 -4.67
C LEU A 74 -4.17 -6.05 -4.23
N ARG A 75 -4.04 -7.36 -4.46
CA ARG A 75 -5.03 -8.34 -4.02
C ARG A 75 -5.13 -8.42 -2.50
N TRP A 76 -4.00 -8.37 -1.80
CA TRP A 76 -3.97 -8.28 -0.33
C TRP A 76 -4.80 -7.09 0.17
N ALA A 77 -4.65 -5.91 -0.41
CA ALA A 77 -5.43 -4.75 -0.02
C ALA A 77 -6.94 -4.96 -0.30
N LEU A 78 -7.31 -5.53 -1.46
CA LEU A 78 -8.71 -5.82 -1.79
C LEU A 78 -9.33 -6.85 -0.82
N GLN A 79 -8.61 -7.93 -0.48
CA GLN A 79 -9.11 -8.95 0.45
C GLN A 79 -9.29 -8.42 1.88
N ARG A 80 -8.60 -7.36 2.26
CA ARG A 80 -8.85 -6.60 3.49
C ARG A 80 -10.12 -5.75 3.42
N GLY A 81 -10.83 -5.73 2.28
CA GLY A 81 -12.04 -4.94 2.07
C GLY A 81 -11.77 -3.45 1.92
N THR A 82 -10.67 -3.10 1.26
CA THR A 82 -10.33 -1.72 0.85
C THR A 82 -10.31 -1.62 -0.67
N ALA A 83 -10.47 -0.42 -1.21
CA ALA A 83 -10.20 -0.10 -2.60
C ALA A 83 -8.75 0.34 -2.77
N VAL A 84 -8.21 0.22 -3.98
CA VAL A 84 -6.83 0.64 -4.32
C VAL A 84 -6.83 1.54 -5.56
N ILE A 85 -5.90 2.50 -5.59
CA ILE A 85 -5.72 3.43 -6.70
C ILE A 85 -4.26 3.44 -7.18
N PRO A 86 -3.75 2.32 -7.74
CA PRO A 86 -2.40 2.26 -8.26
C PRO A 86 -2.24 3.16 -9.49
N LYS A 87 -1.17 3.97 -9.53
CA LYS A 87 -0.82 4.82 -10.67
C LYS A 87 0.10 4.06 -11.62
N THR A 88 -0.17 4.14 -12.91
CA THR A 88 0.76 3.74 -13.96
C THR A 88 0.56 4.55 -15.23
N SER A 89 1.63 4.73 -16.01
CA SER A 89 1.60 5.27 -17.38
C SER A 89 1.80 4.17 -18.43
N GLN A 90 2.01 2.92 -18.02
CA GLN A 90 2.25 1.79 -18.90
C GLN A 90 0.96 0.99 -19.11
N LYS A 91 0.57 0.78 -20.39
CA LYS A 91 -0.67 0.08 -20.76
C LYS A 91 -0.74 -1.34 -20.19
N ASP A 92 0.35 -2.08 -20.26
CA ASP A 92 0.39 -3.47 -19.80
C ASP A 92 0.18 -3.56 -18.28
N ARG A 93 0.75 -2.62 -17.52
CA ARG A 93 0.52 -2.52 -16.08
C ARG A 93 -0.91 -2.08 -15.73
N LEU A 94 -1.62 -1.36 -16.60
CA LEU A 94 -3.05 -1.08 -16.39
C LEU A 94 -3.87 -2.37 -16.42
N ILE A 95 -3.59 -3.24 -17.40
CA ILE A 95 -4.25 -4.54 -17.53
C ILE A 95 -3.90 -5.41 -16.31
N GLU A 96 -2.63 -5.49 -15.95
CA GLU A 96 -2.15 -6.22 -14.79
C GLU A 96 -2.81 -5.75 -13.48
N ASN A 97 -2.82 -4.44 -13.21
CA ASN A 97 -3.42 -3.85 -12.01
C ASN A 97 -4.94 -4.06 -11.92
N ARG A 98 -5.62 -4.33 -13.04
CA ARG A 98 -7.05 -4.66 -13.09
C ARG A 98 -7.30 -6.15 -12.89
N SER A 99 -6.36 -7.02 -13.26
CA SER A 99 -6.50 -8.48 -13.25
C SER A 99 -6.23 -9.07 -11.86
N LEU A 100 -7.12 -8.74 -10.90
CA LEU A 100 -6.97 -9.06 -9.48
C LEU A 100 -8.06 -9.99 -8.94
N PHE A 101 -9.05 -10.37 -9.77
CA PHE A 101 -10.26 -11.04 -9.28
C PHE A 101 -10.33 -12.53 -9.68
N ASP A 102 -9.31 -13.04 -10.34
CA ASP A 102 -9.18 -14.41 -10.80
C ASP A 102 -8.30 -15.30 -9.90
N PHE A 103 -7.89 -14.79 -8.75
CA PHE A 103 -7.09 -15.50 -7.75
C PHE A 103 -7.38 -14.98 -6.34
N GLU A 104 -6.99 -15.75 -5.33
CA GLU A 104 -7.09 -15.37 -3.92
C GLU A 104 -5.81 -15.74 -3.17
N LEU A 105 -5.48 -14.90 -2.19
CA LEU A 105 -4.48 -15.19 -1.18
C LEU A 105 -5.10 -16.04 -0.08
N SER A 106 -4.39 -17.05 0.39
CA SER A 106 -4.77 -17.81 1.57
C SER A 106 -4.71 -16.96 2.84
N ASP A 107 -5.39 -17.39 3.90
CA ASP A 107 -5.35 -16.71 5.19
C ASP A 107 -3.92 -16.59 5.74
N GLN A 108 -3.08 -17.59 5.50
CA GLN A 108 -1.67 -17.54 5.89
C GLN A 108 -0.90 -16.46 5.13
N GLU A 109 -1.05 -16.39 3.80
CA GLU A 109 -0.40 -15.36 2.98
C GLU A 109 -0.91 -13.94 3.36
N MET A 110 -2.21 -13.80 3.62
CA MET A 110 -2.78 -12.54 4.11
C MET A 110 -2.14 -12.11 5.43
N SER A 111 -1.94 -13.06 6.35
CA SER A 111 -1.28 -12.83 7.63
C SER A 111 0.19 -12.49 7.46
N ASP A 112 0.93 -13.27 6.65
CA ASP A 112 2.36 -13.09 6.44
C ASP A 112 2.66 -11.74 5.79
N ILE A 113 1.87 -11.34 4.78
CA ILE A 113 2.00 -10.02 4.15
C ILE A 113 1.65 -8.89 5.15
N SER A 114 0.64 -9.08 5.99
CA SER A 114 0.27 -8.10 7.02
C SER A 114 1.36 -7.95 8.10
N ASN A 115 2.09 -9.02 8.40
CA ASN A 115 3.21 -9.01 9.34
C ASN A 115 4.46 -8.27 8.82
N LEU A 116 4.51 -7.89 7.55
CA LEU A 116 5.56 -7.02 7.00
C LEU A 116 5.44 -5.57 7.49
N ASN A 117 4.45 -5.23 8.31
CA ASN A 117 4.20 -3.88 8.78
C ASN A 117 5.38 -3.31 9.58
N LEU A 118 5.93 -2.22 9.09
CA LEU A 118 7.01 -1.45 9.71
C LEU A 118 6.52 -0.10 10.26
N ASN A 119 5.23 0.22 10.09
CA ASN A 119 4.67 1.56 10.27
C ASN A 119 5.41 2.62 9.43
N ARG A 120 5.97 2.22 8.28
CA ARG A 120 6.75 3.08 7.39
C ARG A 120 5.83 3.87 6.47
N ARG A 121 5.68 5.15 6.75
CA ARG A 121 4.98 6.11 5.90
C ARG A 121 5.94 6.70 4.88
N PHE A 122 5.57 6.68 3.60
CA PHE A 122 6.34 7.32 2.53
C PHE A 122 5.81 8.72 2.24
N ASN A 123 4.48 8.91 2.26
CA ASN A 123 3.88 10.22 2.05
C ASN A 123 3.81 10.98 3.37
N ASP A 124 4.88 11.67 3.72
CA ASP A 124 4.91 12.53 4.89
C ASP A 124 4.97 14.01 4.48
N PRO A 125 3.84 14.75 4.61
CA PRO A 125 3.82 16.18 4.31
C PRO A 125 4.75 17.00 5.20
N GLY A 126 5.10 16.52 6.40
CA GLY A 126 6.08 17.15 7.29
C GLY A 126 7.44 17.30 6.62
N VAL A 127 7.89 16.27 5.90
CA VAL A 127 9.16 16.29 5.14
C VAL A 127 9.15 17.38 4.06
N PHE A 128 8.05 17.55 3.32
CA PHE A 128 7.92 18.63 2.33
C PHE A 128 7.94 20.01 2.98
N CYS A 129 7.24 20.18 4.09
CA CYS A 129 7.19 21.43 4.83
C CYS A 129 8.57 21.80 5.39
N GLU A 130 9.30 20.85 5.95
CA GLU A 130 10.64 21.07 6.47
C GLU A 130 11.60 21.52 5.37
N ALA A 131 11.63 20.83 4.25
CA ALA A 131 12.47 21.17 3.10
C ALA A 131 12.13 22.54 2.49
N THR A 132 10.84 22.90 2.45
CA THR A 132 10.36 24.14 1.80
C THR A 132 10.48 25.35 2.72
N PHE A 133 10.18 25.22 4.00
CA PHE A 133 10.07 26.34 4.94
C PHE A 133 11.19 26.37 5.97
N ASN A 134 12.13 25.44 5.91
CA ASN A 134 13.21 25.26 6.89
C ASN A 134 12.67 25.23 8.34
N SER A 135 11.55 24.56 8.53
CA SER A 135 10.85 24.45 9.80
C SER A 135 10.28 23.05 9.96
N PHE A 136 10.50 22.43 11.13
CA PHE A 136 9.96 21.12 11.44
C PHE A 136 8.43 21.21 11.68
N PHE A 137 7.67 20.40 10.94
CA PHE A 137 6.22 20.28 11.07
C PHE A 137 5.86 18.82 11.36
N PRO A 138 5.73 18.41 12.64
CA PRO A 138 5.31 17.06 13.00
C PRO A 138 3.83 16.88 12.64
N ILE A 139 3.55 16.20 11.53
CA ILE A 139 2.18 15.89 11.07
C ILE A 139 1.78 14.49 11.52
N TYR A 140 2.76 13.59 11.57
CA TYR A 140 2.60 12.22 12.06
C TYR A 140 3.58 11.97 13.19
N ASP A 141 3.08 11.45 14.31
CA ASP A 141 3.85 11.02 15.46
C ASP A 141 4.31 9.57 15.32
#